data_d39ef694fac4b3f6962de8da76d2e5ea
#
_entry.id   d39ef694fac4b3f6962de8da76d2e5ea
#
_cell.length_a   1.000
_cell.length_b   1.000
_cell.length_c   1.000
_cell.angle_alpha   90.00
_cell.angle_beta   90.00
_cell.angle_gamma   90.00
#
_symmetry.space_group_name_H-M   'P 1'
#
loop_
_entity.id
_entity.type
_entity.pdbx_description
1 polymer ?
#
loop_
_entity_poly.entity_id
_entity_poly.type
_entity_poly.pdbx_seq_one_letter_code
_entity_poly.pdbx_strand_id
1 'polypeptide(L)'
;GPLTTVRLPGTLIVLSKRVPSGDQEGSVLDHLGFKVPNLKEFLEGWRAAGYEVMREFTGVEDAPNAYLLAPDQVKIELQEETTLPVKAAAYHIHFFTNQYVELMDWYSGLFLLEPRARGLLRYTADAPGMNLSFSNSRTGRVATRGRSLDHIGFEVDDLEAFVKMLEARGIIFD
;
A
#
# COMPACT_ATOMS: atom_id res chain seq x y z
N GLY A 1 3.16 -24.30 3.38
CA GLY A 1 4.32 -24.28 2.49
C GLY A 1 5.25 -23.13 2.83
N PRO A 2 6.49 -23.09 2.33
CA PRO A 2 7.41 -21.99 2.60
C PRO A 2 6.83 -20.69 2.03
N LEU A 3 6.91 -19.61 2.80
CA LEU A 3 6.54 -18.27 2.34
C LEU A 3 7.68 -17.73 1.47
N THR A 4 7.33 -17.12 0.35
CA THR A 4 8.28 -16.35 -0.46
C THR A 4 8.18 -14.89 -0.04
N THR A 5 9.31 -14.24 0.21
CA THR A 5 9.35 -12.86 0.67
C THR A 5 10.21 -11.99 -0.21
N VAL A 6 9.79 -10.74 -0.41
CA VAL A 6 10.57 -9.67 -1.04
C VAL A 6 10.83 -8.60 0.01
N ARG A 7 12.09 -8.33 0.32
CA ARG A 7 12.48 -7.34 1.31
C ARG A 7 12.90 -6.03 0.64
N LEU A 8 12.29 -4.95 1.09
CA LEU A 8 12.66 -3.57 0.76
C LEU A 8 13.08 -2.85 2.07
N PRO A 9 13.82 -1.74 2.01
CA PRO A 9 14.09 -0.95 3.22
C PRO A 9 12.79 -0.61 3.97
N GLY A 10 12.69 -1.05 5.23
CA GLY A 10 11.54 -0.82 6.10
C GLY A 10 10.26 -1.62 5.79
N THR A 11 10.26 -2.49 4.76
CA THR A 11 9.04 -3.22 4.36
C THR A 11 9.35 -4.63 3.92
N LEU A 12 8.44 -5.55 4.23
CA LEU A 12 8.46 -6.94 3.80
C LEU A 12 7.17 -7.28 3.03
N ILE A 13 7.32 -7.71 1.78
CA ILE A 13 6.19 -8.26 1.00
C ILE A 13 6.23 -9.77 1.14
N VAL A 14 5.13 -10.35 1.61
CA VAL A 14 4.97 -11.79 1.78
C VAL A 14 4.08 -12.32 0.66
N LEU A 15 4.61 -13.26 -0.12
CA LEU A 15 3.89 -13.92 -1.21
C LEU A 15 3.44 -15.31 -0.75
N SER A 16 2.15 -15.58 -0.82
CA SER A 16 1.58 -16.89 -0.53
C SER A 16 0.96 -17.51 -1.77
N LYS A 17 1.20 -18.81 -1.97
CA LYS A 17 0.59 -19.55 -3.09
C LYS A 17 -0.87 -19.88 -2.73
N ARG A 18 -1.77 -18.95 -3.05
CA ARG A 18 -3.22 -19.10 -2.91
C ARG A 18 -3.92 -18.64 -4.18
N VAL A 19 -5.09 -19.18 -4.46
CA VAL A 19 -5.99 -18.62 -5.48
C VAL A 19 -6.75 -17.48 -4.80
N PRO A 20 -6.63 -16.23 -5.27
CA PRO A 20 -7.40 -15.13 -4.70
C PRO A 20 -8.92 -15.34 -4.93
N SER A 21 -9.73 -14.84 -4.00
CA SER A 21 -11.20 -14.87 -4.13
C SER A 21 -11.74 -13.83 -5.12
N GLY A 22 -10.89 -12.95 -5.62
CA GLY A 22 -11.19 -11.91 -6.61
C GLY A 22 -10.01 -10.97 -6.81
N ASP A 23 -10.12 -10.13 -7.84
CA ASP A 23 -9.10 -9.15 -8.21
C ASP A 23 -8.92 -8.06 -7.16
N GLN A 24 -7.82 -7.32 -7.26
CA GLN A 24 -7.56 -6.17 -6.40
C GLN A 24 -8.48 -5.00 -6.68
N GLU A 25 -8.94 -4.86 -7.91
CA GLU A 25 -9.80 -3.75 -8.31
C GLU A 25 -11.08 -3.71 -7.46
N GLY A 26 -11.42 -2.52 -6.98
CA GLY A 26 -12.60 -2.28 -6.15
C GLY A 26 -12.47 -2.71 -4.69
N SER A 27 -11.32 -3.21 -4.22
CA SER A 27 -11.09 -3.46 -2.79
C SER A 27 -10.76 -2.17 -2.03
N VAL A 28 -10.94 -2.19 -0.70
CA VAL A 28 -10.56 -1.05 0.16
C VAL A 28 -9.07 -0.78 0.11
N LEU A 29 -8.24 -1.82 0.15
CA LEU A 29 -6.79 -1.72 -0.13
C LEU A 29 -6.60 -1.71 -1.64
N ASP A 30 -6.43 -0.51 -2.22
CA ASP A 30 -6.44 -0.33 -3.68
C ASP A 30 -5.09 -0.67 -4.32
N HIS A 31 -3.99 -0.15 -3.80
CA HIS A 31 -2.66 -0.39 -4.35
C HIS A 31 -1.51 -0.16 -3.37
N LEU A 32 -0.34 -0.67 -3.76
CA LEU A 32 0.94 -0.40 -3.14
C LEU A 32 1.72 0.59 -3.98
N GLY A 33 2.35 1.57 -3.34
CA GLY A 33 3.24 2.53 -3.98
C GLY A 33 4.71 2.25 -3.68
N PHE A 34 5.56 2.44 -4.70
CA PHE A 34 7.01 2.37 -4.57
C PHE A 34 7.67 3.59 -5.23
N LYS A 35 8.86 3.95 -4.78
CA LYS A 35 9.73 4.93 -5.43
C LYS A 35 10.82 4.24 -6.23
N VAL A 36 11.15 4.80 -7.39
CA VAL A 36 12.25 4.36 -8.27
C VAL A 36 13.07 5.57 -8.72
N PRO A 37 14.41 5.44 -8.94
CA PRO A 37 15.25 6.58 -9.29
C PRO A 37 15.05 7.07 -10.74
N ASN A 38 14.58 6.22 -11.65
CA ASN A 38 14.36 6.52 -13.06
C ASN A 38 13.10 5.77 -13.53
N LEU A 39 11.97 6.47 -13.53
CA LEU A 39 10.69 5.87 -13.89
C LEU A 39 10.67 5.44 -15.36
N LYS A 40 11.22 6.24 -16.27
CA LYS A 40 11.25 5.93 -17.71
C LYS A 40 11.95 4.61 -17.98
N GLU A 41 13.16 4.45 -17.47
CA GLU A 41 13.95 3.22 -17.64
C GLU A 41 13.23 2.00 -17.04
N PHE A 42 12.61 2.17 -15.88
CA PHE A 42 11.83 1.11 -15.24
C PHE A 42 10.67 0.67 -16.14
N LEU A 43 9.90 1.62 -16.69
CA LEU A 43 8.75 1.35 -17.55
C LEU A 43 9.14 0.70 -18.88
N GLU A 44 10.30 1.07 -19.45
CA GLU A 44 10.85 0.41 -20.64
C GLU A 44 11.14 -1.07 -20.37
N GLY A 45 11.80 -1.38 -19.24
CA GLY A 45 12.05 -2.76 -18.80
C GLY A 45 10.76 -3.54 -18.51
N TRP A 46 9.77 -2.89 -17.87
CA TRP A 46 8.47 -3.49 -17.55
C TRP A 46 7.71 -3.90 -18.81
N ARG A 47 7.63 -3.01 -19.80
CA ARG A 47 7.03 -3.29 -21.11
C ARG A 47 7.77 -4.38 -21.89
N ALA A 48 9.12 -4.34 -21.86
CA ALA A 48 9.93 -5.35 -22.52
C ALA A 48 9.75 -6.76 -21.94
N ALA A 49 9.38 -6.83 -20.63
CA ALA A 49 9.03 -8.09 -19.97
C ALA A 49 7.57 -8.54 -20.27
N GLY A 50 6.81 -7.80 -21.08
CA GLY A 50 5.45 -8.14 -21.49
C GLY A 50 4.37 -7.73 -20.49
N TYR A 51 4.67 -6.88 -19.52
CA TYR A 51 3.69 -6.43 -18.53
C TYR A 51 3.03 -5.09 -18.92
N GLU A 52 1.83 -4.87 -18.41
CA GLU A 52 1.03 -3.69 -18.71
C GLU A 52 1.43 -2.48 -17.88
N VAL A 53 1.53 -1.31 -18.55
CA VAL A 53 1.53 0.02 -17.92
C VAL A 53 0.13 0.59 -18.10
N MET A 54 -0.64 0.64 -17.03
CA MET A 54 -2.03 1.10 -17.07
C MET A 54 -2.14 2.60 -17.40
N ARG A 55 -1.27 3.42 -16.80
CA ARG A 55 -1.31 4.88 -16.96
C ARG A 55 -0.02 5.52 -16.47
N GLU A 56 0.44 6.57 -17.18
CA GLU A 56 1.47 7.51 -16.73
C GLU A 56 0.80 8.85 -16.40
N PHE A 57 1.24 9.52 -15.33
CA PHE A 57 0.64 10.78 -14.85
C PHE A 57 1.61 11.56 -13.95
N THR A 58 1.27 12.80 -13.63
CA THR A 58 1.94 13.56 -12.55
C THR A 58 1.24 13.25 -11.23
N GLY A 59 2.01 12.80 -10.25
CA GLY A 59 1.51 12.44 -8.92
C GLY A 59 1.17 13.65 -8.05
N VAL A 60 0.67 13.38 -6.84
CA VAL A 60 0.23 14.41 -5.87
C VAL A 60 1.39 15.27 -5.33
N GLU A 61 2.62 14.83 -5.49
CA GLU A 61 3.86 15.55 -5.11
C GLU A 61 4.58 16.18 -6.31
N ASP A 62 3.86 16.35 -7.42
CA ASP A 62 4.38 16.94 -8.66
C ASP A 62 5.55 16.15 -9.28
N ALA A 63 5.59 14.85 -9.06
CA ALA A 63 6.59 13.94 -9.62
C ALA A 63 5.98 13.03 -10.70
N PRO A 64 6.79 12.53 -11.67
CA PRO A 64 6.35 11.52 -12.62
C PRO A 64 5.92 10.23 -11.90
N ASN A 65 4.70 9.77 -12.20
CA ASN A 65 4.12 8.55 -11.62
C ASN A 65 3.59 7.64 -12.73
N ALA A 66 3.46 6.34 -12.42
CA ALA A 66 2.77 5.39 -13.27
C ALA A 66 1.99 4.37 -12.43
N TYR A 67 0.82 3.95 -12.95
CA TYR A 67 0.15 2.74 -12.48
C TYR A 67 0.53 1.55 -13.37
N LEU A 68 0.89 0.46 -12.73
CA LEU A 68 1.26 -0.81 -13.36
C LEU A 68 0.28 -1.90 -12.92
N LEU A 69 0.11 -2.89 -13.78
CA LEU A 69 -0.60 -4.11 -13.46
C LEU A 69 0.39 -5.27 -13.32
N ALA A 70 0.59 -5.73 -12.11
CA ALA A 70 1.40 -6.90 -11.79
C ALA A 70 0.58 -8.21 -11.94
N PRO A 71 1.22 -9.40 -11.87
CA PRO A 71 0.50 -10.67 -11.83
C PRO A 71 -0.62 -10.68 -10.77
N ASP A 72 -1.63 -11.51 -10.98
CA ASP A 72 -2.85 -11.58 -10.15
C ASP A 72 -3.61 -10.26 -10.02
N GLN A 73 -3.50 -9.39 -11.04
CA GLN A 73 -4.17 -8.09 -11.12
C GLN A 73 -3.82 -7.14 -9.97
N VAL A 74 -2.63 -7.29 -9.39
CA VAL A 74 -2.16 -6.39 -8.34
C VAL A 74 -1.76 -5.04 -8.95
N LYS A 75 -2.47 -3.99 -8.56
CA LYS A 75 -2.16 -2.62 -8.96
C LYS A 75 -0.98 -2.08 -8.14
N ILE A 76 -0.01 -1.53 -8.82
CA ILE A 76 1.18 -0.90 -8.25
C ILE A 76 1.26 0.55 -8.74
N GLU A 77 1.57 1.48 -7.84
CA GLU A 77 1.95 2.84 -8.21
C GLU A 77 3.48 2.99 -8.11
N LEU A 78 4.10 3.53 -9.15
CA LEU A 78 5.49 3.99 -9.10
C LEU A 78 5.55 5.51 -9.12
N GLN A 79 6.44 6.07 -8.30
CA GLN A 79 6.80 7.48 -8.34
C GLN A 79 8.31 7.61 -8.58
N GLU A 80 8.69 8.55 -9.45
CA GLU A 80 10.09 8.89 -9.61
C GLU A 80 10.65 9.65 -8.40
N GLU A 81 11.83 9.23 -7.94
CA GLU A 81 12.62 9.92 -6.92
C GLU A 81 14.09 9.85 -7.34
N THR A 82 14.53 10.84 -8.10
CA THR A 82 15.85 10.85 -8.75
C THR A 82 17.03 10.77 -7.79
N THR A 83 16.84 11.14 -6.52
CA THR A 83 17.86 11.07 -5.47
C THR A 83 17.89 9.74 -4.71
N LEU A 84 17.01 8.79 -5.08
CA LEU A 84 16.89 7.51 -4.38
C LEU A 84 18.19 6.69 -4.51
N PRO A 85 18.85 6.29 -3.39
CA PRO A 85 20.14 5.60 -3.43
C PRO A 85 20.02 4.09 -3.70
N VAL A 86 18.80 3.58 -3.89
CA VAL A 86 18.47 2.18 -4.14
C VAL A 86 17.61 2.04 -5.38
N LYS A 87 17.52 0.82 -5.92
CA LYS A 87 16.71 0.56 -7.14
C LYS A 87 15.21 0.77 -6.94
N ALA A 88 14.72 0.49 -5.75
CA ALA A 88 13.34 0.73 -5.37
C ALA A 88 13.23 0.85 -3.85
N ALA A 89 12.29 1.66 -3.36
CA ALA A 89 11.92 1.77 -1.95
C ALA A 89 10.40 1.70 -1.79
N ALA A 90 9.94 1.21 -0.66
CA ALA A 90 8.55 1.30 -0.26
C ALA A 90 8.16 2.78 -0.10
N TYR A 91 6.91 3.11 -0.44
CA TYR A 91 6.44 4.48 -0.43
C TYR A 91 5.11 4.63 0.29
N HIS A 92 4.02 4.05 -0.25
CA HIS A 92 2.72 4.13 0.42
C HIS A 92 1.85 2.90 0.20
N ILE A 93 0.88 2.76 1.10
CA ILE A 93 -0.30 1.90 0.93
C ILE A 93 -1.49 2.83 0.75
N HIS A 94 -2.29 2.63 -0.30
CA HIS A 94 -3.42 3.49 -0.59
C HIS A 94 -4.75 2.77 -0.38
N PHE A 95 -5.56 3.34 0.50
CA PHE A 95 -6.92 2.89 0.78
C PHE A 95 -7.92 3.80 0.09
N PHE A 96 -8.95 3.19 -0.51
CA PHE A 96 -10.11 3.90 -1.05
C PHE A 96 -11.38 3.39 -0.38
N THR A 97 -12.09 4.27 0.28
CA THR A 97 -13.38 4.00 0.93
C THR A 97 -14.16 5.31 1.11
N ASN A 98 -15.48 5.24 1.23
CA ASN A 98 -16.28 6.40 1.60
C ASN A 98 -16.08 6.81 3.08
N GLN A 99 -15.55 5.93 3.91
CA GLN A 99 -15.17 6.15 5.32
C GLN A 99 -13.67 6.41 5.48
N TYR A 100 -13.06 7.13 4.54
CA TYR A 100 -11.61 7.30 4.48
C TYR A 100 -11.04 8.13 5.64
N VAL A 101 -11.81 9.06 6.20
CA VAL A 101 -11.42 9.86 7.37
C VAL A 101 -11.42 8.99 8.62
N GLU A 102 -12.52 8.28 8.86
CA GLU A 102 -12.68 7.37 9.99
C GLU A 102 -11.62 6.25 9.97
N LEU A 103 -11.30 5.74 8.77
CA LEU A 103 -10.26 4.72 8.62
C LEU A 103 -8.87 5.29 8.94
N MET A 104 -8.55 6.51 8.49
CA MET A 104 -7.31 7.21 8.86
C MET A 104 -7.22 7.43 10.37
N ASP A 105 -8.29 7.93 10.98
CA ASP A 105 -8.34 8.19 12.43
C ASP A 105 -8.17 6.88 13.23
N TRP A 106 -8.75 5.77 12.74
CA TRP A 106 -8.59 4.46 13.34
C TRP A 106 -7.12 4.00 13.34
N TYR A 107 -6.45 4.03 12.18
CA TYR A 107 -5.03 3.66 12.07
C TYR A 107 -4.14 4.60 12.88
N SER A 108 -4.39 5.91 12.81
CA SER A 108 -3.60 6.91 13.54
C SER A 108 -3.74 6.75 15.04
N GLY A 109 -4.96 6.53 15.54
CA GLY A 109 -5.22 6.28 16.96
C GLY A 109 -4.70 4.93 17.46
N LEU A 110 -4.62 3.92 16.58
CA LEU A 110 -4.13 2.58 16.94
C LEU A 110 -2.60 2.55 17.10
N PHE A 111 -1.89 3.17 16.16
CA PHE A 111 -0.43 3.14 16.07
C PHE A 111 0.23 4.47 16.49
N LEU A 112 -0.54 5.42 17.04
CA LEU A 112 -0.08 6.75 17.45
C LEU A 112 0.62 7.50 16.32
N LEU A 113 0.07 7.42 15.09
CA LEU A 113 0.63 8.08 13.93
C LEU A 113 0.14 9.54 13.87
N GLU A 114 1.02 10.42 13.39
CA GLU A 114 0.68 11.83 13.16
C GLU A 114 0.07 12.00 11.76
N PRO A 115 -1.23 12.38 11.65
CA PRO A 115 -1.82 12.70 10.36
C PRO A 115 -1.14 13.91 9.71
N ARG A 116 -0.87 13.80 8.41
CA ARG A 116 -0.30 14.91 7.64
C ARG A 116 -0.76 14.91 6.19
N ALA A 117 -0.58 16.03 5.51
CA ALA A 117 -0.72 16.09 4.05
C ALA A 117 0.55 15.61 3.35
N ARG A 118 0.39 14.98 2.19
CA ARG A 118 1.45 14.58 1.27
C ARG A 118 1.14 15.12 -0.12
N GLY A 119 1.83 16.16 -0.52
CA GLY A 119 1.48 16.91 -1.72
C GLY A 119 0.03 17.41 -1.68
N LEU A 120 -0.76 17.08 -2.69
CA LEU A 120 -2.18 17.43 -2.76
C LEU A 120 -3.09 16.48 -1.96
N LEU A 121 -2.58 15.35 -1.48
CA LEU A 121 -3.35 14.37 -0.69
C LEU A 121 -3.35 14.78 0.78
N ARG A 122 -4.55 15.04 1.31
CA ARG A 122 -4.73 15.60 2.67
C ARG A 122 -4.78 14.55 3.77
N TYR A 123 -5.26 13.37 3.45
CA TYR A 123 -5.53 12.31 4.44
C TYR A 123 -4.47 11.23 4.35
N THR A 124 -3.38 11.41 5.05
CA THR A 124 -2.28 10.46 5.15
C THR A 124 -1.67 10.46 6.55
N ALA A 125 -1.00 9.37 6.91
CA ALA A 125 -0.20 9.26 8.11
C ALA A 125 1.05 8.41 7.83
N ASP A 126 2.19 8.76 8.40
CA ASP A 126 3.41 7.96 8.23
C ASP A 126 3.49 6.87 9.29
N ALA A 127 3.57 5.64 8.83
CA ALA A 127 4.03 4.50 9.63
C ALA A 127 5.51 4.24 9.33
N PRO A 128 6.28 3.63 10.24
CA PRO A 128 7.66 3.23 9.96
C PRO A 128 7.74 2.40 8.66
N GLY A 129 8.53 2.89 7.68
CA GLY A 129 8.75 2.24 6.40
C GLY A 129 7.68 2.44 5.33
N MET A 130 6.52 3.03 5.62
CA MET A 130 5.45 3.21 4.63
C MET A 130 4.50 4.35 5.03
N ASN A 131 4.10 5.18 4.07
CA ASN A 131 2.99 6.10 4.29
C ASN A 131 1.65 5.38 4.11
N LEU A 132 0.69 5.64 4.96
CA LEU A 132 -0.70 5.22 4.80
C LEU A 132 -1.48 6.37 4.18
N SER A 133 -2.07 6.15 3.01
CA SER A 133 -2.83 7.14 2.26
C SER A 133 -4.30 6.75 2.19
N PHE A 134 -5.20 7.69 2.39
CA PHE A 134 -6.64 7.45 2.46
C PHE A 134 -7.37 8.40 1.52
N SER A 135 -8.22 7.85 0.66
CA SER A 135 -8.99 8.63 -0.32
C SER A 135 -10.44 8.21 -0.38
N ASN A 136 -11.30 9.19 -0.70
CA ASN A 136 -12.71 8.92 -0.91
C ASN A 136 -12.93 8.02 -2.14
N SER A 137 -13.71 6.97 -1.97
CA SER A 137 -14.25 6.20 -3.07
C SER A 137 -15.70 6.65 -3.37
N ARG A 138 -15.95 7.04 -4.62
CA ARG A 138 -17.30 7.37 -5.07
C ARG A 138 -18.16 6.14 -5.38
N THR A 139 -17.56 4.97 -5.41
CA THR A 139 -18.22 3.69 -5.65
C THR A 139 -18.07 2.79 -4.43
N GLY A 140 -19.00 1.87 -4.23
CA GLY A 140 -18.88 0.86 -3.18
C GLY A 140 -17.57 0.08 -3.31
N ARG A 141 -16.95 -0.22 -2.18
CA ARG A 141 -15.73 -1.03 -2.10
C ARG A 141 -16.00 -2.35 -1.40
N VAL A 142 -15.23 -3.35 -1.76
CA VAL A 142 -15.31 -4.67 -1.15
C VAL A 142 -14.17 -4.89 -0.15
N ALA A 143 -14.38 -5.83 0.78
CA ALA A 143 -13.36 -6.18 1.75
C ALA A 143 -12.08 -6.69 1.07
N THR A 144 -10.93 -6.40 1.68
CA THR A 144 -9.61 -6.77 1.19
C THR A 144 -9.30 -8.26 1.40
N ARG A 145 -9.80 -8.86 2.48
CA ARG A 145 -9.52 -10.25 2.88
C ARG A 145 -9.80 -11.24 1.73
N GLY A 146 -8.84 -12.10 1.45
CA GLY A 146 -8.91 -13.13 0.41
C GLY A 146 -8.58 -12.65 -1.00
N ARG A 147 -8.33 -11.36 -1.23
CA ARG A 147 -7.96 -10.82 -2.55
C ARG A 147 -6.46 -10.90 -2.79
N SER A 148 -6.00 -10.44 -3.97
CA SER A 148 -4.58 -10.49 -4.35
C SER A 148 -3.68 -9.71 -3.39
N LEU A 149 -4.14 -8.55 -2.87
CA LEU A 149 -3.60 -7.90 -1.66
C LEU A 149 -4.54 -8.23 -0.51
N ASP A 150 -4.14 -9.15 0.35
CA ASP A 150 -5.03 -9.74 1.37
C ASP A 150 -5.06 -8.92 2.66
N HIS A 151 -3.90 -8.58 3.20
CA HIS A 151 -3.77 -7.87 4.48
C HIS A 151 -2.46 -7.12 4.60
N ILE A 152 -2.37 -6.28 5.64
CA ILE A 152 -1.18 -5.56 6.05
C ILE A 152 -0.76 -6.09 7.41
N GLY A 153 0.55 -6.31 7.60
CA GLY A 153 1.15 -6.62 8.89
C GLY A 153 1.91 -5.42 9.44
N PHE A 154 1.81 -5.22 10.74
CA PHE A 154 2.62 -4.27 11.50
C PHE A 154 3.47 -5.01 12.51
N GLU A 155 4.73 -4.63 12.61
CA GLU A 155 5.62 -5.10 13.68
C GLU A 155 5.43 -4.19 14.91
N VAL A 156 5.27 -4.78 16.07
CA VAL A 156 5.08 -4.08 17.33
C VAL A 156 6.06 -4.61 18.38
N ASP A 157 6.48 -3.76 19.31
CA ASP A 157 7.50 -4.10 20.31
C ASP A 157 7.06 -5.20 21.28
N ASP A 158 5.80 -5.18 21.71
CA ASP A 158 5.20 -6.16 22.63
C ASP A 158 3.83 -6.59 22.09
N LEU A 159 3.79 -7.72 21.40
CA LEU A 159 2.57 -8.24 20.79
C LEU A 159 1.51 -8.60 21.83
N GLU A 160 1.91 -9.16 23.00
CA GLU A 160 0.95 -9.55 24.05
C GLU A 160 0.26 -8.33 24.65
N ALA A 161 1.02 -7.28 24.98
CA ALA A 161 0.48 -6.03 25.49
C ALA A 161 -0.39 -5.34 24.44
N PHE A 162 0.03 -5.37 23.16
CA PHE A 162 -0.73 -4.77 22.05
C PHE A 162 -2.06 -5.50 21.82
N VAL A 163 -2.10 -6.82 21.83
CA VAL A 163 -3.34 -7.62 21.72
C VAL A 163 -4.29 -7.31 22.86
N LYS A 164 -3.82 -7.29 24.13
CA LYS A 164 -4.68 -6.92 25.27
C LYS A 164 -5.28 -5.52 25.14
N MET A 165 -4.51 -4.56 24.62
CA MET A 165 -5.01 -3.21 24.37
C MET A 165 -6.09 -3.20 23.27
N LEU A 166 -5.94 -4.00 22.22
CA LEU A 166 -6.95 -4.13 21.16
C LEU A 166 -8.25 -4.80 21.66
N GLU A 167 -8.12 -5.88 22.45
CA GLU A 167 -9.27 -6.55 23.09
C GLU A 167 -10.04 -5.59 24.00
N ALA A 168 -9.34 -4.77 24.80
CA ALA A 168 -9.95 -3.75 25.62
C ALA A 168 -10.71 -2.66 24.83
N ARG A 169 -10.37 -2.48 23.54
CA ARG A 169 -11.09 -1.62 22.57
C ARG A 169 -12.21 -2.36 21.81
N GLY A 170 -12.48 -3.61 22.15
CA GLY A 170 -13.53 -4.43 21.55
C GLY A 170 -13.14 -5.08 20.20
N ILE A 171 -11.86 -5.10 19.85
CA ILE A 171 -11.37 -5.82 18.66
C ILE A 171 -11.30 -7.31 18.98
N ILE A 172 -11.88 -8.12 18.12
CA ILE A 172 -11.94 -9.58 18.23
C ILE A 172 -10.91 -10.17 17.27
N PHE A 173 -10.11 -11.09 17.76
CA PHE A 173 -9.17 -11.87 16.97
C PHE A 173 -9.78 -13.24 16.60
N ASP A 174 -9.44 -13.72 15.39
CA ASP A 174 -9.79 -15.05 14.89
C ASP A 174 -8.85 -16.13 15.46
#